data_9fd0ca0c7df8e02e1e4ecf4ed03140c4
#
_entry.id   9fd0ca0c7df8e02e1e4ecf4ed03140c4
#
_cell.length_a   1.000
_cell.length_b   1.000
_cell.length_c   1.000
_cell.angle_alpha   90.00
_cell.angle_beta   90.00
_cell.angle_gamma   90.00
#
_symmetry.space_group_name_H-M   'P 1'
#
loop_
_entity.id
_entity.type
_entity.pdbx_description
1 polymer ?
#
loop_
_entity_poly.entity_id
_entity_poly.type
_entity_poly.pdbx_seq_one_letter_code
_entity_poly.pdbx_strand_id
1 'polypeptide(L)'
;MPERAARLRPDAHAAVSNNKDFNDMKGHAVWASMVPTAVLLAGWSELASAATFDGARLSALWGLPFAGMLLSIAVFPLIAPAFWHHHFGKISAAWALALLGPFALWFGIDLALAKLVHAMLDEYIPFIVLLTALYTVAGGICVRGNLHGTPRLNTAILALGTLLASVMGTTGAAMLLIRPLLRANDNRRHVVHVVVFFIFLVANVGGSLSPLGDPPLFLGFLEGVSFFWTTKHLALPMLFVSGVLLAAFYALDSYYFHQREEERSRFFDPTPDSSFGGIDGKINFVFLAAVVALVLMSGLWRPQIAFDVFGTQVALQNAVRDVALIGVTLLSLASTPRAARAANDFNWAPIQEVAKLFAGIFVTIVPVITMLRAGESGAFAGLVHLVNDSSGHPRDIMYFWATGLLSSFLDNAPTYLVFFNLAGGDAQTLMTTGATTLAAISAGAVFMGANTYIGNAPNFMVKAIAQSRGVPMPSFFAYLGWSGAVLLPLFIVTGWLFF
;
A
#
# COMPACT_ATOMS: atom_id res chain seq x y z
N MET A 1 -29.35 18.57 63.07
CA MET A 1 -29.12 17.13 63.07
C MET A 1 -28.44 16.73 61.80
N PRO A 2 -27.21 16.28 61.93
CA PRO A 2 -26.39 15.86 60.79
C PRO A 2 -26.53 14.36 60.55
N GLU A 3 -25.90 13.87 59.54
CA GLU A 3 -25.66 12.49 59.13
C GLU A 3 -26.37 12.06 57.86
N ARG A 4 -25.62 12.16 56.74
CA ARG A 4 -25.24 11.08 55.84
C ARG A 4 -24.55 11.61 54.58
N ALA A 5 -23.29 11.97 54.75
CA ALA A 5 -22.38 12.12 53.64
C ALA A 5 -21.12 11.30 53.95
N ALA A 6 -21.13 10.04 53.63
CA ALA A 6 -19.94 9.22 53.62
C ALA A 6 -20.08 8.06 52.62
N ARG A 7 -19.04 7.93 51.81
CA ARG A 7 -18.67 6.79 50.96
C ARG A 7 -19.17 6.83 49.51
N LEU A 8 -18.27 7.33 48.69
CA LEU A 8 -17.85 6.66 47.45
C LEU A 8 -16.53 7.32 47.00
N ARG A 9 -15.41 6.83 47.47
CA ARG A 9 -14.12 6.94 46.81
C ARG A 9 -14.05 5.76 45.83
N PRO A 10 -13.76 5.94 44.57
CA PRO A 10 -13.23 4.88 43.71
C PRO A 10 -11.71 4.82 43.89
N ASP A 11 -11.23 3.64 44.17
CA ASP A 11 -9.83 3.28 44.32
C ASP A 11 -9.04 3.54 43.03
N ALA A 12 -8.17 4.52 43.12
CA ALA A 12 -7.16 4.82 42.10
C ALA A 12 -5.86 4.01 42.36
N HIS A 13 -5.97 2.68 42.42
CA HIS A 13 -4.82 1.79 42.56
C HIS A 13 -5.04 0.44 41.86
N ALA A 14 -5.19 0.44 40.52
CA ALA A 14 -5.11 -0.80 39.76
C ALA A 14 -4.72 -0.53 38.28
N ALA A 15 -3.64 0.21 38.06
CA ALA A 15 -3.07 0.39 36.70
C ALA A 15 -1.55 0.52 36.72
N VAL A 16 -0.87 -0.21 37.62
CA VAL A 16 0.57 -0.36 37.59
C VAL A 16 0.90 -1.85 37.84
N SER A 17 0.61 -2.67 36.87
CA SER A 17 1.12 -4.04 36.81
C SER A 17 0.86 -4.63 35.42
N ASN A 18 1.63 -4.21 34.44
CA ASN A 18 1.95 -5.05 33.28
C ASN A 18 3.18 -4.50 32.53
N ASN A 19 4.26 -4.33 33.30
CA ASN A 19 5.57 -3.96 32.75
C ASN A 19 6.45 -5.22 32.57
N LYS A 20 5.84 -6.40 32.41
CA LYS A 20 6.57 -7.66 32.14
C LYS A 20 6.54 -8.10 30.67
N ASP A 21 5.61 -7.61 29.86
CA ASP A 21 5.52 -8.03 28.47
C ASP A 21 6.49 -7.30 27.52
N PHE A 22 7.25 -6.33 28.02
CA PHE A 22 8.20 -5.56 27.22
C PHE A 22 9.60 -6.22 27.12
N ASN A 23 9.88 -7.27 27.89
CA ASN A 23 11.18 -7.94 27.85
C ASN A 23 11.21 -9.22 27.00
N ASP A 24 10.07 -9.69 26.50
CA ASP A 24 10.00 -10.86 25.61
C ASP A 24 10.01 -10.54 24.12
N MET A 25 10.38 -9.32 23.73
CA MET A 25 10.71 -9.00 22.34
C MET A 25 12.08 -9.60 21.92
N LYS A 26 12.19 -10.90 22.01
CA LYS A 26 13.18 -11.65 21.23
C LYS A 26 12.74 -11.71 19.76
N GLY A 27 12.60 -10.54 19.14
CA GLY A 27 12.42 -10.37 17.69
C GLY A 27 13.68 -10.73 16.88
N HIS A 28 14.73 -11.21 17.52
CA HIS A 28 15.98 -11.56 16.86
C HIS A 28 15.96 -12.90 16.09
N ALA A 29 14.90 -13.69 16.21
CA ALA A 29 14.87 -15.01 15.58
C ALA A 29 14.32 -15.04 14.14
N VAL A 30 13.56 -14.02 13.72
CA VAL A 30 12.95 -14.04 12.37
C VAL A 30 13.91 -13.56 11.29
N TRP A 31 14.81 -12.62 11.61
CA TRP A 31 15.82 -12.13 10.66
C TRP A 31 17.05 -13.04 10.56
N ALA A 32 17.40 -13.74 11.63
CA ALA A 32 18.51 -14.69 11.64
C ALA A 32 18.26 -15.96 10.82
N SER A 33 17.01 -16.28 10.51
CA SER A 33 16.65 -17.44 9.68
C SER A 33 16.59 -17.13 8.17
N MET A 34 16.59 -15.86 7.76
CA MET A 34 16.54 -15.49 6.33
C MET A 34 17.92 -15.32 5.69
N VAL A 35 18.94 -14.96 6.45
CA VAL A 35 20.30 -14.73 5.94
C VAL A 35 21.09 -16.02 5.62
N PRO A 36 20.97 -17.12 6.40
CA PRO A 36 21.72 -18.34 6.10
C PRO A 36 21.24 -19.09 4.85
N THR A 37 19.96 -18.92 4.45
CA THR A 37 19.40 -19.64 3.30
C THR A 37 19.93 -19.10 1.96
N ALA A 38 20.25 -17.82 1.88
CA ALA A 38 20.80 -17.21 0.65
C ALA A 38 22.26 -17.61 0.38
N VAL A 39 23.03 -17.90 1.41
CA VAL A 39 24.47 -18.26 1.28
C VAL A 39 24.69 -19.73 0.94
N LEU A 40 23.76 -20.62 1.30
CA LEU A 40 23.85 -22.06 0.97
C LEU A 40 23.44 -22.40 -0.47
N LEU A 41 22.84 -21.45 -1.21
CA LEU A 41 22.34 -21.66 -2.57
C LEU A 41 23.35 -21.34 -3.67
N ALA A 42 24.51 -20.79 -3.36
CA ALA A 42 25.53 -20.38 -4.35
C ALA A 42 26.34 -21.54 -4.99
N GLY A 43 26.05 -22.78 -4.64
CA GLY A 43 26.86 -23.94 -5.06
C GLY A 43 26.24 -24.86 -6.12
N TRP A 44 25.03 -24.57 -6.63
CA TRP A 44 24.32 -25.49 -7.54
C TRP A 44 23.96 -24.84 -8.87
N SER A 45 24.92 -24.31 -9.60
CA SER A 45 24.71 -23.50 -10.80
C SER A 45 24.72 -24.25 -12.13
N GLU A 46 24.41 -25.53 -12.22
CA GLU A 46 24.51 -26.23 -13.52
C GLU A 46 23.24 -26.88 -14.11
N LEU A 47 22.04 -26.65 -13.66
CA LEU A 47 20.87 -27.37 -14.24
C LEU A 47 19.54 -26.57 -14.30
N ALA A 48 19.52 -25.37 -14.82
CA ALA A 48 18.27 -24.76 -15.21
C ALA A 48 18.33 -24.23 -16.64
N SER A 49 18.30 -25.13 -17.63
CA SER A 49 17.92 -24.75 -18.97
C SER A 49 16.51 -24.16 -18.90
N ALA A 50 16.36 -22.88 -19.27
CA ALA A 50 15.08 -22.19 -19.32
C ALA A 50 14.13 -22.89 -20.30
N ALA A 51 13.45 -23.92 -19.86
CA ALA A 51 12.27 -24.42 -20.56
C ALA A 51 11.28 -23.25 -20.61
N THR A 52 11.07 -22.69 -21.80
CA THR A 52 10.11 -21.63 -22.00
C THR A 52 8.74 -22.10 -21.57
N PHE A 53 8.30 -21.58 -20.43
CA PHE A 53 7.00 -21.87 -19.87
C PHE A 53 5.96 -21.13 -20.72
N ASP A 54 5.29 -21.85 -21.61
CA ASP A 54 4.43 -21.32 -22.65
C ASP A 54 3.01 -21.04 -22.10
N GLY A 55 2.67 -19.78 -21.94
CA GLY A 55 1.36 -19.34 -21.43
C GLY A 55 0.18 -19.70 -22.33
N ALA A 56 0.40 -19.90 -23.62
CA ALA A 56 -0.64 -20.28 -24.55
C ALA A 56 -1.15 -21.72 -24.31
N ARG A 57 -0.35 -22.55 -23.65
CA ARG A 57 -0.68 -23.93 -23.33
C ARG A 57 -1.25 -24.12 -21.93
N LEU A 58 -1.27 -23.06 -21.12
CA LEU A 58 -1.78 -23.13 -19.76
C LEU A 58 -3.31 -23.05 -19.74
N SER A 59 -3.95 -23.96 -19.01
CA SER A 59 -5.36 -23.85 -18.69
C SER A 59 -5.61 -22.75 -17.67
N ALA A 60 -6.75 -22.03 -17.77
CA ALA A 60 -7.19 -21.05 -16.77
C ALA A 60 -7.25 -21.61 -15.33
N LEU A 61 -7.31 -22.92 -15.15
CA LEU A 61 -7.29 -23.57 -13.85
C LEU A 61 -6.03 -23.26 -13.04
N TRP A 62 -4.90 -23.00 -13.70
CA TRP A 62 -3.67 -22.55 -13.03
C TRP A 62 -3.79 -21.15 -12.39
N GLY A 63 -4.80 -20.38 -12.77
CA GLY A 63 -5.13 -19.11 -12.14
C GLY A 63 -5.99 -19.23 -10.87
N LEU A 64 -6.56 -20.42 -10.57
CA LEU A 64 -7.44 -20.60 -9.41
C LEU A 64 -6.77 -20.28 -8.07
N PRO A 65 -5.51 -20.70 -7.79
CA PRO A 65 -4.85 -20.33 -6.53
C PRO A 65 -4.72 -18.83 -6.35
N PHE A 66 -4.40 -18.09 -7.42
CA PHE A 66 -4.35 -16.62 -7.38
C PHE A 66 -5.72 -16.00 -7.16
N ALA A 67 -6.74 -16.43 -7.90
CA ALA A 67 -8.11 -15.96 -7.71
C ALA A 67 -8.62 -16.26 -6.29
N GLY A 68 -8.34 -17.47 -5.76
CA GLY A 68 -8.67 -17.86 -4.40
C GLY A 68 -7.95 -17.01 -3.34
N MET A 69 -6.69 -16.67 -3.58
CA MET A 69 -5.91 -15.76 -2.71
C MET A 69 -6.56 -14.37 -2.68
N LEU A 70 -6.85 -13.77 -3.84
CA LEU A 70 -7.46 -12.45 -3.94
C LEU A 70 -8.87 -12.42 -3.33
N LEU A 71 -9.70 -13.44 -3.61
CA LEU A 71 -11.03 -13.56 -2.99
C LEU A 71 -10.95 -13.73 -1.48
N SER A 72 -9.93 -14.43 -0.98
CA SER A 72 -9.73 -14.58 0.45
C SER A 72 -9.43 -13.21 1.12
N ILE A 73 -8.58 -12.39 0.50
CA ILE A 73 -8.26 -11.04 0.96
C ILE A 73 -9.50 -10.13 0.92
N ALA A 74 -10.32 -10.23 -0.13
CA ALA A 74 -11.49 -9.38 -0.29
C ALA A 74 -12.66 -9.76 0.64
N VAL A 75 -12.89 -11.05 0.86
CA VAL A 75 -14.12 -11.57 1.49
C VAL A 75 -13.95 -11.81 2.98
N PHE A 76 -12.89 -12.49 3.42
CA PHE A 76 -12.75 -12.86 4.84
C PHE A 76 -12.70 -11.66 5.81
N PRO A 77 -12.02 -10.52 5.53
CA PRO A 77 -12.06 -9.36 6.42
C PRO A 77 -13.48 -8.81 6.63
N LEU A 78 -14.39 -9.02 5.66
CA LEU A 78 -15.76 -8.53 5.71
C LEU A 78 -16.70 -9.47 6.46
N ILE A 79 -16.59 -10.79 6.22
CA ILE A 79 -17.54 -11.78 6.74
C ILE A 79 -17.06 -12.46 8.04
N ALA A 80 -15.75 -12.58 8.24
CA ALA A 80 -15.14 -13.27 9.37
C ALA A 80 -13.82 -12.59 9.81
N PRO A 81 -13.86 -11.32 10.27
CA PRO A 81 -12.64 -10.53 10.55
C PRO A 81 -11.74 -11.15 11.61
N ALA A 82 -12.32 -11.73 12.67
CA ALA A 82 -11.56 -12.40 13.73
C ALA A 82 -10.82 -13.65 13.22
N PHE A 83 -11.49 -14.46 12.40
CA PHE A 83 -10.86 -15.61 11.74
C PHE A 83 -9.74 -15.18 10.82
N TRP A 84 -9.97 -14.18 9.98
CA TRP A 84 -8.97 -13.62 9.07
C TRP A 84 -7.73 -13.16 9.83
N HIS A 85 -7.90 -12.33 10.84
CA HIS A 85 -6.80 -11.77 11.63
C HIS A 85 -5.86 -12.84 12.23
N HIS A 86 -6.41 -14.01 12.59
CA HIS A 86 -5.60 -15.11 13.16
C HIS A 86 -5.04 -16.07 12.10
N HIS A 87 -5.60 -16.11 10.88
CA HIS A 87 -5.31 -17.17 9.91
C HIS A 87 -4.82 -16.68 8.55
N PHE A 88 -4.79 -15.37 8.27
CA PHE A 88 -4.41 -14.85 6.94
C PHE A 88 -3.08 -15.41 6.41
N GLY A 89 -2.06 -15.54 7.27
CA GLY A 89 -0.78 -16.12 6.84
C GLY A 89 -0.85 -17.61 6.50
N LYS A 90 -1.73 -18.38 7.19
CA LYS A 90 -1.95 -19.80 6.87
C LYS A 90 -2.74 -19.95 5.57
N ILE A 91 -3.72 -19.08 5.33
CA ILE A 91 -4.51 -19.05 4.09
C ILE A 91 -3.60 -18.70 2.91
N SER A 92 -2.74 -17.68 3.07
CA SER A 92 -1.75 -17.31 2.07
C SER A 92 -0.81 -18.48 1.74
N ALA A 93 -0.26 -19.14 2.74
CA ALA A 93 0.59 -20.32 2.56
C ALA A 93 -0.18 -21.50 1.90
N ALA A 94 -1.44 -21.70 2.27
CA ALA A 94 -2.27 -22.78 1.67
C ALA A 94 -2.47 -22.55 0.17
N TRP A 95 -2.77 -21.31 -0.28
CA TRP A 95 -2.89 -21.01 -1.70
C TRP A 95 -1.56 -21.10 -2.45
N ALA A 96 -0.45 -20.67 -1.85
CA ALA A 96 0.88 -20.85 -2.42
C ALA A 96 1.21 -22.34 -2.62
N LEU A 97 0.93 -23.20 -1.62
CA LEU A 97 1.13 -24.63 -1.70
C LEU A 97 0.15 -25.29 -2.70
N ALA A 98 -1.10 -24.82 -2.79
CA ALA A 98 -2.08 -25.28 -3.77
C ALA A 98 -1.64 -25.01 -5.22
N LEU A 99 -0.78 -24.00 -5.45
CA LEU A 99 -0.10 -23.83 -6.73
C LEU A 99 1.15 -24.71 -6.81
N LEU A 100 2.10 -24.54 -5.89
CA LEU A 100 3.44 -25.12 -6.02
C LEU A 100 3.43 -26.65 -6.04
N GLY A 101 2.53 -27.30 -5.29
CA GLY A 101 2.42 -28.76 -5.27
C GLY A 101 2.08 -29.33 -6.65
N PRO A 102 0.91 -29.01 -7.23
CA PRO A 102 0.55 -29.46 -8.57
C PRO A 102 1.55 -29.00 -9.65
N PHE A 103 2.09 -27.77 -9.52
CA PHE A 103 3.05 -27.22 -10.47
C PHE A 103 4.35 -28.04 -10.50
N ALA A 104 4.89 -28.39 -9.34
CA ALA A 104 6.09 -29.22 -9.23
C ALA A 104 5.85 -30.65 -9.77
N LEU A 105 4.65 -31.21 -9.53
CA LEU A 105 4.29 -32.54 -10.05
C LEU A 105 4.13 -32.55 -11.57
N TRP A 106 3.62 -31.46 -12.16
CA TRP A 106 3.30 -31.41 -13.60
C TRP A 106 4.47 -30.93 -14.45
N PHE A 107 5.20 -29.90 -14.00
CA PHE A 107 6.28 -29.26 -14.75
C PHE A 107 7.69 -29.61 -14.24
N GLY A 108 7.78 -30.36 -13.15
CA GLY A 108 9.03 -30.70 -12.49
C GLY A 108 9.43 -29.73 -11.38
N ILE A 109 10.18 -30.29 -10.42
CA ILE A 109 10.59 -29.54 -9.21
C ILE A 109 11.59 -28.42 -9.53
N ASP A 110 12.44 -28.63 -10.54
CA ASP A 110 13.47 -27.65 -10.92
C ASP A 110 12.85 -26.37 -11.45
N LEU A 111 11.84 -26.49 -12.34
CA LEU A 111 11.10 -25.34 -12.86
C LEU A 111 10.29 -24.65 -11.76
N ALA A 112 9.67 -25.43 -10.86
CA ALA A 112 8.93 -24.88 -9.73
C ALA A 112 9.82 -24.07 -8.80
N LEU A 113 11.01 -24.59 -8.48
CA LEU A 113 12.00 -23.87 -7.67
C LEU A 113 12.54 -22.63 -8.39
N ALA A 114 12.87 -22.72 -9.67
CA ALA A 114 13.34 -21.57 -10.44
C ALA A 114 12.30 -20.44 -10.46
N LYS A 115 11.01 -20.77 -10.68
CA LYS A 115 9.93 -19.78 -10.67
C LYS A 115 9.67 -19.20 -9.27
N LEU A 116 9.77 -20.03 -8.22
CA LEU A 116 9.68 -19.56 -6.84
C LEU A 116 10.83 -18.60 -6.49
N VAL A 117 12.06 -18.96 -6.82
CA VAL A 117 13.25 -18.14 -6.56
C VAL A 117 13.13 -16.80 -7.31
N HIS A 118 12.71 -16.82 -8.58
CA HIS A 118 12.47 -15.62 -9.37
C HIS A 118 11.45 -14.71 -8.70
N ALA A 119 10.26 -15.20 -8.37
CA ALA A 119 9.22 -14.41 -7.71
C ALA A 119 9.69 -13.85 -6.35
N MET A 120 10.53 -14.60 -5.62
CA MET A 120 11.06 -14.13 -4.33
C MET A 120 12.15 -13.07 -4.50
N LEU A 121 13.11 -13.24 -5.39
CA LEU A 121 14.28 -12.37 -5.50
C LEU A 121 14.02 -11.12 -6.32
N ASP A 122 13.25 -11.21 -7.41
CA ASP A 122 13.03 -10.08 -8.30
C ASP A 122 11.84 -9.21 -7.90
N GLU A 123 10.83 -9.80 -7.23
CA GLU A 123 9.60 -9.09 -6.91
C GLU A 123 9.39 -8.94 -5.39
N TYR A 124 9.29 -10.05 -4.65
CA TYR A 124 8.85 -10.05 -3.25
C TYR A 124 9.85 -9.38 -2.30
N ILE A 125 11.15 -9.79 -2.33
CA ILE A 125 12.16 -9.26 -1.40
C ILE A 125 12.37 -7.76 -1.61
N PRO A 126 12.60 -7.25 -2.85
CA PRO A 126 12.71 -5.81 -3.08
C PRO A 126 11.49 -5.03 -2.61
N PHE A 127 10.30 -5.57 -2.85
CA PHE A 127 9.04 -4.95 -2.46
C PHE A 127 8.91 -4.84 -0.93
N ILE A 128 9.11 -5.93 -0.20
CA ILE A 128 8.98 -5.93 1.27
C ILE A 128 10.08 -5.13 1.95
N VAL A 129 11.29 -5.16 1.43
CA VAL A 129 12.41 -4.37 1.97
C VAL A 129 12.11 -2.88 1.85
N LEU A 130 11.64 -2.41 0.67
CA LEU A 130 11.27 -1.01 0.51
C LEU A 130 10.12 -0.60 1.42
N LEU A 131 9.03 -1.38 1.44
CA LEU A 131 7.88 -1.07 2.30
C LEU A 131 8.28 -1.02 3.78
N THR A 132 9.13 -1.95 4.22
CA THR A 132 9.63 -1.97 5.59
C THR A 132 10.47 -0.74 5.91
N ALA A 133 11.33 -0.31 4.98
CA ALA A 133 12.14 0.89 5.14
C ALA A 133 11.27 2.15 5.24
N LEU A 134 10.35 2.35 4.30
CA LEU A 134 9.44 3.50 4.30
C LEU A 134 8.55 3.52 5.55
N TYR A 135 7.97 2.38 5.92
CA TYR A 135 7.14 2.24 7.11
C TYR A 135 7.89 2.57 8.40
N THR A 136 9.12 2.05 8.53
CA THR A 136 9.95 2.25 9.71
C THR A 136 10.41 3.69 9.85
N VAL A 137 10.82 4.30 8.75
CA VAL A 137 11.27 5.70 8.70
C VAL A 137 10.09 6.64 8.96
N ALA A 138 8.97 6.45 8.28
CA ALA A 138 7.76 7.26 8.48
C ALA A 138 7.21 7.13 9.90
N GLY A 139 7.15 5.91 10.44
CA GLY A 139 6.71 5.64 11.82
C GLY A 139 7.63 6.22 12.89
N GLY A 140 8.85 6.64 12.51
CA GLY A 140 9.78 7.34 13.37
C GLY A 140 9.59 8.86 13.44
N ILE A 141 8.74 9.45 12.59
CA ILE A 141 8.44 10.89 12.56
C ILE A 141 7.13 11.13 13.31
N CYS A 142 7.12 11.96 14.33
CA CYS A 142 5.92 12.29 15.11
C CYS A 142 5.70 13.79 15.16
N VAL A 143 4.54 14.24 14.71
CA VAL A 143 4.10 15.64 14.83
C VAL A 143 3.46 15.84 16.21
N ARG A 144 4.04 16.71 17.03
CA ARG A 144 3.52 17.10 18.34
C ARG A 144 2.69 18.37 18.27
N GLY A 145 1.84 18.53 19.24
CA GLY A 145 1.03 19.72 19.43
C GLY A 145 -0.44 19.42 19.32
N ASN A 146 -1.20 20.43 19.70
CA ASN A 146 -2.63 20.46 19.57
C ASN A 146 -3.00 21.61 18.64
N LEU A 147 -3.51 21.27 17.47
CA LEU A 147 -4.00 22.23 16.49
C LEU A 147 -5.52 22.18 16.48
N HIS A 148 -6.21 23.31 16.43
CA HIS A 148 -7.65 23.34 16.31
C HIS A 148 -8.10 23.17 14.85
N GLY A 149 -8.90 22.14 14.58
CA GLY A 149 -9.38 21.77 13.25
C GLY A 149 -10.36 22.79 12.68
N THR A 150 -9.86 23.65 11.84
CA THR A 150 -10.66 24.54 10.99
C THR A 150 -10.69 24.01 9.57
N PRO A 151 -11.66 24.39 8.73
CA PRO A 151 -11.70 23.94 7.33
C PRO A 151 -10.43 24.25 6.56
N ARG A 152 -9.78 25.38 6.83
CA ARG A 152 -8.50 25.76 6.23
C ARG A 152 -7.36 24.84 6.68
N LEU A 153 -7.25 24.58 7.98
CA LEU A 153 -6.21 23.71 8.53
C LEU A 153 -6.38 22.27 8.06
N ASN A 154 -7.60 21.73 8.13
CA ASN A 154 -7.90 20.38 7.66
C ASN A 154 -7.55 20.22 6.18
N THR A 155 -7.96 21.18 5.32
CA THR A 155 -7.62 21.17 3.90
C THR A 155 -6.11 21.23 3.67
N ALA A 156 -5.39 22.05 4.45
CA ALA A 156 -3.93 22.16 4.36
C ALA A 156 -3.22 20.85 4.78
N ILE A 157 -3.71 20.18 5.82
CA ILE A 157 -3.19 18.86 6.24
C ILE A 157 -3.45 17.80 5.16
N LEU A 158 -4.65 17.78 4.56
CA LEU A 158 -4.97 16.88 3.47
C LEU A 158 -4.10 17.15 2.24
N ALA A 159 -3.94 18.39 1.83
CA ALA A 159 -3.08 18.78 0.70
C ALA A 159 -1.62 18.40 0.95
N LEU A 160 -1.08 18.70 2.14
CA LEU A 160 0.27 18.31 2.52
C LEU A 160 0.44 16.78 2.51
N GLY A 161 -0.53 16.05 3.07
CA GLY A 161 -0.52 14.58 3.09
C GLY A 161 -0.55 13.98 1.69
N THR A 162 -1.34 14.57 0.79
CA THR A 162 -1.41 14.17 -0.62
C THR A 162 -0.04 14.29 -1.31
N LEU A 163 0.67 15.38 -1.08
CA LEU A 163 2.02 15.57 -1.63
C LEU A 163 3.06 14.62 -0.99
N LEU A 164 3.01 14.48 0.34
CA LEU A 164 3.93 13.60 1.07
C LEU A 164 3.74 12.13 0.70
N ALA A 165 2.53 11.70 0.37
CA ALA A 165 2.24 10.31 0.01
C ALA A 165 3.10 9.82 -1.16
N SER A 166 3.36 10.66 -2.16
CA SER A 166 4.25 10.30 -3.29
C SER A 166 5.74 10.18 -2.91
N VAL A 167 6.15 10.66 -1.73
CA VAL A 167 7.57 10.67 -1.32
C VAL A 167 7.87 9.61 -0.25
N MET A 168 6.93 9.41 0.69
CA MET A 168 7.13 8.52 1.84
C MET A 168 6.13 7.36 1.89
N GLY A 169 5.39 7.16 0.80
CA GLY A 169 4.35 6.15 0.67
C GLY A 169 3.01 6.58 1.29
N THR A 170 1.92 6.08 0.71
CA THR A 170 0.56 6.30 1.22
C THR A 170 0.42 5.86 2.67
N THR A 171 0.94 4.69 3.04
CA THR A 171 0.95 4.20 4.42
C THR A 171 1.76 5.11 5.34
N GLY A 172 2.94 5.56 4.91
CA GLY A 172 3.81 6.44 5.69
C GLY A 172 3.18 7.80 5.94
N ALA A 173 2.64 8.44 4.91
CA ALA A 173 1.94 9.72 5.02
C ALA A 173 0.67 9.60 5.89
N ALA A 174 -0.07 8.49 5.74
CA ALA A 174 -1.23 8.22 6.56
C ALA A 174 -0.86 8.06 8.04
N MET A 175 0.18 7.29 8.39
CA MET A 175 0.65 7.16 9.77
C MET A 175 1.09 8.48 10.38
N LEU A 176 1.79 9.31 9.61
CA LEU A 176 2.30 10.60 10.06
C LEU A 176 1.17 11.58 10.39
N LEU A 177 0.12 11.64 9.56
CA LEU A 177 -0.84 12.74 9.58
C LEU A 177 -2.21 12.39 10.16
N ILE A 178 -2.64 11.12 10.17
CA ILE A 178 -3.98 10.78 10.66
C ILE A 178 -4.17 11.14 12.14
N ARG A 179 -3.17 10.88 12.99
CA ARG A 179 -3.27 11.17 14.41
C ARG A 179 -3.27 12.66 14.74
N PRO A 180 -2.38 13.49 14.18
CA PRO A 180 -2.48 14.94 14.28
C PRO A 180 -3.81 15.49 13.77
N LEU A 181 -4.32 14.97 12.65
CA LEU A 181 -5.61 15.38 12.07
C LEU A 181 -6.77 15.05 13.03
N LEU A 182 -6.80 13.86 13.61
CA LEU A 182 -7.83 13.46 14.57
C LEU A 182 -7.78 14.28 15.86
N ARG A 183 -6.55 14.55 16.37
CA ARG A 183 -6.39 15.45 17.54
C ARG A 183 -6.87 16.87 17.25
N ALA A 184 -6.55 17.39 16.06
CA ALA A 184 -7.01 18.73 15.67
C ALA A 184 -8.53 18.87 15.62
N ASN A 185 -9.25 17.75 15.50
CA ASN A 185 -10.70 17.70 15.37
C ASN A 185 -11.41 17.02 16.56
N ASP A 186 -10.75 16.88 17.72
CA ASP A 186 -11.29 16.17 18.90
C ASP A 186 -12.45 16.92 19.57
N ASN A 187 -12.55 18.24 19.36
CA ASN A 187 -13.66 19.09 19.82
C ASN A 187 -14.85 19.13 18.83
N ARG A 188 -14.74 18.48 17.64
CA ARG A 188 -15.76 18.52 16.59
C ARG A 188 -16.71 17.30 16.67
N ARG A 189 -17.96 17.52 16.33
CA ARG A 189 -18.97 16.45 16.28
C ARG A 189 -18.92 15.67 14.96
N HIS A 190 -18.67 16.37 13.84
CA HIS A 190 -18.70 15.79 12.50
C HIS A 190 -17.27 15.66 11.96
N VAL A 191 -16.65 14.50 12.18
CA VAL A 191 -15.25 14.21 11.76
C VAL A 191 -15.18 13.13 10.69
N VAL A 192 -16.28 12.40 10.45
CA VAL A 192 -16.30 11.27 9.49
C VAL A 192 -15.84 11.69 8.10
N HIS A 193 -16.35 12.80 7.55
CA HIS A 193 -15.97 13.29 6.23
C HIS A 193 -14.49 13.68 6.15
N VAL A 194 -13.90 14.17 7.25
CA VAL A 194 -12.46 14.49 7.31
C VAL A 194 -11.63 13.23 7.09
N VAL A 195 -12.00 12.12 7.74
CA VAL A 195 -11.32 10.83 7.60
C VAL A 195 -11.58 10.19 6.23
N VAL A 196 -12.81 10.28 5.72
CA VAL A 196 -13.15 9.76 4.38
C VAL A 196 -12.32 10.44 3.29
N PHE A 197 -12.24 11.77 3.28
CA PHE A 197 -11.41 12.50 2.32
C PHE A 197 -9.91 12.31 2.56
N PHE A 198 -9.49 12.05 3.79
CA PHE A 198 -8.11 11.64 4.06
C PHE A 198 -7.78 10.31 3.38
N ILE A 199 -8.71 9.33 3.41
CA ILE A 199 -8.52 8.07 2.69
C ILE A 199 -8.46 8.33 1.18
N PHE A 200 -9.36 9.14 0.62
CA PHE A 200 -9.37 9.45 -0.81
C PHE A 200 -8.05 10.07 -1.27
N LEU A 201 -7.60 11.08 -0.56
CA LEU A 201 -6.46 11.92 -0.94
C LEU A 201 -5.12 11.32 -0.52
N VAL A 202 -4.93 11.11 0.79
CA VAL A 202 -3.61 10.78 1.35
C VAL A 202 -3.30 9.29 1.21
N ALA A 203 -4.29 8.45 1.46
CA ALA A 203 -4.09 7.01 1.42
C ALA A 203 -4.14 6.40 0.00
N ASN A 204 -4.52 7.19 -1.03
CA ASN A 204 -4.62 6.70 -2.41
C ASN A 204 -4.10 7.72 -3.43
N VAL A 205 -4.91 8.72 -3.83
CA VAL A 205 -4.60 9.63 -4.95
C VAL A 205 -3.20 10.24 -4.83
N GLY A 206 -2.80 10.64 -3.63
CA GLY A 206 -1.49 11.23 -3.35
C GLY A 206 -0.30 10.31 -3.64
N GLY A 207 -0.49 8.98 -3.67
CA GLY A 207 0.58 8.01 -3.95
C GLY A 207 0.99 7.90 -5.41
N SER A 208 0.37 8.63 -6.34
CA SER A 208 0.46 8.36 -7.78
C SER A 208 1.69 8.92 -8.50
N LEU A 209 2.49 9.80 -7.89
CA LEU A 209 3.55 10.51 -8.63
C LEU A 209 4.91 9.81 -8.65
N SER A 210 5.15 8.82 -7.82
CA SER A 210 6.44 8.13 -7.81
C SER A 210 6.29 6.65 -7.42
N PRO A 211 7.29 5.82 -7.73
CA PRO A 211 7.34 4.43 -7.27
C PRO A 211 7.32 4.26 -5.76
N LEU A 212 7.70 5.28 -5.00
CA LEU A 212 7.68 5.26 -3.54
C LEU A 212 6.29 5.54 -2.96
N GLY A 213 5.39 6.10 -3.78
CA GLY A 213 4.09 6.57 -3.33
C GLY A 213 3.11 5.44 -3.03
N ASP A 214 2.95 4.53 -3.96
CA ASP A 214 2.00 3.44 -3.80
C ASP A 214 2.55 2.12 -4.38
N PRO A 215 2.26 0.96 -3.76
CA PRO A 215 2.75 -0.36 -4.17
C PRO A 215 2.68 -0.67 -5.67
N PRO A 216 1.59 -0.39 -6.39
CA PRO A 216 1.49 -0.63 -7.84
C PRO A 216 2.63 0.00 -8.63
N LEU A 217 2.97 1.24 -8.31
CA LEU A 217 3.99 1.99 -9.07
C LEU A 217 5.40 1.49 -8.78
N PHE A 218 5.64 0.98 -7.57
CA PHE A 218 6.91 0.33 -7.26
C PHE A 218 7.06 -0.98 -8.01
N LEU A 219 5.99 -1.77 -8.15
CA LEU A 219 6.02 -2.97 -8.97
C LEU A 219 6.30 -2.63 -10.44
N GLY A 220 5.66 -1.58 -10.98
CA GLY A 220 6.00 -1.07 -12.31
C GLY A 220 7.48 -0.68 -12.44
N PHE A 221 8.06 -0.08 -11.40
CA PHE A 221 9.49 0.26 -11.36
C PHE A 221 10.37 -1.01 -11.35
N LEU A 222 10.00 -2.06 -10.64
CA LEU A 222 10.70 -3.35 -10.68
C LEU A 222 10.62 -3.99 -12.07
N GLU A 223 9.48 -3.89 -12.76
CA GLU A 223 9.30 -4.31 -14.16
C GLU A 223 10.05 -3.43 -15.19
N GLY A 224 10.69 -2.34 -14.74
CA GLY A 224 11.54 -1.50 -15.59
C GLY A 224 10.95 -0.13 -15.96
N VAL A 225 9.80 0.26 -15.41
CA VAL A 225 9.25 1.61 -15.60
C VAL A 225 10.18 2.62 -14.92
N SER A 226 10.55 3.69 -15.62
CA SER A 226 11.47 4.68 -15.09
C SER A 226 10.87 5.48 -13.93
N PHE A 227 11.69 5.85 -12.93
CA PHE A 227 11.26 6.48 -11.68
C PHE A 227 10.37 7.72 -11.89
N PHE A 228 10.76 8.62 -12.77
CA PHE A 228 10.05 9.87 -13.05
C PHE A 228 8.97 9.74 -14.13
N TRP A 229 8.77 8.56 -14.70
CA TRP A 229 7.76 8.37 -15.72
C TRP A 229 6.36 8.64 -15.17
N THR A 230 6.05 8.10 -14.00
CA THR A 230 4.76 8.32 -13.32
C THR A 230 4.55 9.79 -12.95
N THR A 231 5.59 10.46 -12.44
CA THR A 231 5.52 11.90 -12.16
C THR A 231 5.13 12.67 -13.42
N LYS A 232 5.76 12.39 -14.56
CA LYS A 232 5.51 13.10 -15.81
C LYS A 232 4.10 12.87 -16.36
N HIS A 233 3.58 11.65 -16.29
CA HIS A 233 2.33 11.27 -16.94
C HIS A 233 1.11 11.34 -16.02
N LEU A 234 1.30 11.21 -14.71
CA LEU A 234 0.20 11.26 -13.74
C LEU A 234 0.09 12.59 -12.96
N ALA A 235 1.04 13.54 -13.15
CA ALA A 235 0.97 14.81 -12.43
C ALA A 235 -0.34 15.56 -12.72
N LEU A 236 -0.73 15.67 -13.99
CA LEU A 236 -1.93 16.40 -14.37
C LEU A 236 -3.23 15.71 -13.93
N PRO A 237 -3.44 14.39 -14.17
CA PRO A 237 -4.56 13.65 -13.60
C PRO A 237 -4.63 13.74 -12.07
N MET A 238 -3.50 13.59 -11.38
CA MET A 238 -3.44 13.66 -9.92
C MET A 238 -3.81 15.06 -9.39
N LEU A 239 -3.27 16.13 -10.00
CA LEU A 239 -3.58 17.51 -9.63
C LEU A 239 -5.06 17.83 -9.87
N PHE A 240 -5.64 17.35 -10.97
CA PHE A 240 -7.05 17.50 -11.26
C PHE A 240 -7.90 16.81 -10.19
N VAL A 241 -7.68 15.51 -9.96
CA VAL A 241 -8.48 14.73 -9.02
C VAL A 241 -8.30 15.28 -7.59
N SER A 242 -7.07 15.53 -7.15
CA SER A 242 -6.82 16.06 -5.80
C SER A 242 -7.35 17.49 -5.62
N GLY A 243 -7.24 18.33 -6.64
CA GLY A 243 -7.78 19.70 -6.61
C GLY A 243 -9.29 19.73 -6.45
N VAL A 244 -10.02 18.91 -7.22
CA VAL A 244 -11.48 18.79 -7.09
C VAL A 244 -11.85 18.21 -5.72
N LEU A 245 -11.17 17.17 -5.25
CA LEU A 245 -11.44 16.59 -3.93
C LEU A 245 -11.15 17.57 -2.79
N LEU A 246 -10.08 18.35 -2.84
CA LEU A 246 -9.76 19.37 -1.83
C LEU A 246 -10.79 20.49 -1.83
N ALA A 247 -11.26 20.93 -3.01
CA ALA A 247 -12.32 21.93 -3.14
C ALA A 247 -13.65 21.43 -2.58
N ALA A 248 -14.04 20.21 -2.92
CA ALA A 248 -15.26 19.56 -2.41
C ALA A 248 -15.17 19.36 -0.88
N PHE A 249 -14.02 18.92 -0.38
CA PHE A 249 -13.77 18.80 1.05
C PHE A 249 -13.90 20.14 1.77
N TYR A 250 -13.22 21.17 1.26
CA TYR A 250 -13.26 22.52 1.87
C TYR A 250 -14.68 23.05 1.96
N ALA A 251 -15.46 22.89 0.90
CA ALA A 251 -16.86 23.31 0.87
C ALA A 251 -17.71 22.55 1.91
N LEU A 252 -17.55 21.21 1.97
CA LEU A 252 -18.30 20.35 2.88
C LEU A 252 -17.88 20.60 4.35
N ASP A 253 -16.57 20.69 4.63
CA ASP A 253 -16.08 20.94 5.98
C ASP A 253 -16.43 22.33 6.47
N SER A 254 -16.43 23.36 5.60
CA SER A 254 -16.88 24.71 5.89
C SER A 254 -18.39 24.74 6.22
N TYR A 255 -19.20 23.99 5.48
CA TYR A 255 -20.64 23.88 5.74
C TYR A 255 -20.90 23.33 7.15
N TYR A 256 -20.27 22.19 7.53
CA TYR A 256 -20.43 21.62 8.86
C TYR A 256 -19.89 22.54 9.95
N PHE A 257 -18.73 23.16 9.74
CA PHE A 257 -18.07 24.03 10.71
C PHE A 257 -18.91 25.26 11.05
N HIS A 258 -19.31 26.06 10.05
CA HIS A 258 -20.02 27.32 10.28
C HIS A 258 -21.46 27.14 10.73
N GLN A 259 -22.17 26.11 10.26
CA GLN A 259 -23.58 25.95 10.60
C GLN A 259 -23.85 25.22 11.92
N ARG A 260 -22.93 24.41 12.40
CA ARG A 260 -23.22 23.46 13.49
C ARG A 260 -22.17 23.37 14.60
N GLU A 261 -20.95 23.82 14.39
CA GLU A 261 -19.83 23.48 15.26
C GLU A 261 -19.02 24.65 15.78
N GLU A 262 -19.08 25.84 15.16
CA GLU A 262 -18.24 26.99 15.55
C GLU A 262 -18.46 27.42 17.00
N GLU A 263 -19.71 27.47 17.45
CA GLU A 263 -20.03 27.81 18.86
C GLU A 263 -19.65 26.70 19.80
N ARG A 264 -19.89 25.43 19.44
CA ARG A 264 -19.60 24.28 20.29
C ARG A 264 -18.10 24.07 20.48
N SER A 265 -17.28 24.23 19.46
CA SER A 265 -15.84 24.05 19.51
C SER A 265 -15.16 25.03 20.48
N ARG A 266 -15.79 26.18 20.74
CA ARG A 266 -15.30 27.17 21.73
C ARG A 266 -15.61 26.79 23.18
N PHE A 267 -16.69 26.01 23.43
CA PHE A 267 -17.14 25.66 24.77
C PHE A 267 -16.75 24.26 25.24
N PHE A 268 -16.47 23.35 24.31
CA PHE A 268 -16.14 21.95 24.59
C PHE A 268 -14.85 21.55 23.91
N ASP A 269 -13.75 22.18 24.30
CA ASP A 269 -12.42 21.80 23.84
C ASP A 269 -11.74 20.96 24.93
N PRO A 270 -11.52 19.64 24.70
CA PRO A 270 -10.79 18.78 25.65
C PRO A 270 -9.33 19.20 25.83
N THR A 271 -8.81 19.97 24.88
CA THR A 271 -7.41 20.42 24.86
C THR A 271 -7.32 21.89 24.45
N PRO A 272 -7.68 22.84 25.37
CA PRO A 272 -7.87 24.25 25.02
C PRO A 272 -6.61 24.99 24.57
N ASP A 273 -5.41 24.45 24.85
CA ASP A 273 -4.15 25.08 24.48
C ASP A 273 -3.73 24.71 23.04
N SER A 274 -3.95 25.61 22.09
CA SER A 274 -3.45 25.43 20.73
C SER A 274 -1.95 25.72 20.65
N SER A 275 -1.16 24.67 20.44
CA SER A 275 0.27 24.83 20.25
C SER A 275 0.82 23.82 19.22
N PHE A 276 1.71 24.29 18.35
CA PHE A 276 2.56 23.42 17.56
C PHE A 276 3.78 23.04 18.39
N GLY A 277 3.79 21.80 18.92
CA GLY A 277 4.86 21.29 19.77
C GLY A 277 6.13 20.84 19.03
N GLY A 278 6.16 21.00 17.72
CA GLY A 278 7.30 20.60 16.89
C GLY A 278 7.19 19.18 16.32
N ILE A 279 8.31 18.69 15.79
CA ILE A 279 8.42 17.35 15.18
C ILE A 279 9.52 16.59 15.90
N ASP A 280 9.19 15.39 16.39
CA ASP A 280 10.16 14.44 16.93
C ASP A 280 10.64 13.48 15.84
N GLY A 281 11.82 12.90 16.09
CA GLY A 281 12.40 11.94 15.16
C GLY A 281 12.86 12.56 13.83
N LYS A 282 13.28 13.84 13.85
CA LYS A 282 13.72 14.59 12.64
C LYS A 282 14.80 13.89 11.83
N ILE A 283 15.62 13.04 12.46
CA ILE A 283 16.63 12.24 11.76
C ILE A 283 16.02 11.34 10.66
N ASN A 284 14.76 10.96 10.81
CA ASN A 284 14.08 10.13 9.82
C ASN A 284 13.81 10.87 8.49
N PHE A 285 13.85 12.20 8.45
CA PHE A 285 13.83 12.93 7.17
C PHE A 285 15.12 12.67 6.36
N VAL A 286 16.27 12.54 7.05
CA VAL A 286 17.53 12.15 6.39
C VAL A 286 17.45 10.70 5.88
N PHE A 287 16.89 9.79 6.68
CA PHE A 287 16.68 8.42 6.25
C PHE A 287 15.67 8.32 5.11
N LEU A 288 14.61 9.13 5.11
CA LEU A 288 13.67 9.22 3.99
C LEU A 288 14.37 9.66 2.71
N ALA A 289 15.20 10.71 2.79
CA ALA A 289 16.01 11.16 1.66
C ALA A 289 16.98 10.06 1.18
N ALA A 290 17.55 9.29 2.09
CA ALA A 290 18.39 8.14 1.76
C ALA A 290 17.61 7.04 1.03
N VAL A 291 16.39 6.70 1.48
CA VAL A 291 15.51 5.73 0.79
C VAL A 291 15.24 6.20 -0.65
N VAL A 292 14.84 7.46 -0.83
CA VAL A 292 14.60 8.06 -2.17
C VAL A 292 15.87 7.94 -3.03
N ALA A 293 17.03 8.32 -2.50
CA ALA A 293 18.31 8.27 -3.21
C ALA A 293 18.71 6.85 -3.61
N LEU A 294 18.49 5.85 -2.74
CA LEU A 294 18.81 4.45 -3.03
C LEU A 294 17.91 3.87 -4.12
N VAL A 295 16.62 4.18 -4.12
CA VAL A 295 15.72 3.74 -5.19
C VAL A 295 16.05 4.43 -6.50
N LEU A 296 16.32 5.75 -6.50
CA LEU A 296 16.80 6.47 -7.67
C LEU A 296 18.11 5.90 -8.20
N MET A 297 19.07 5.62 -7.31
CA MET A 297 20.35 5.00 -7.66
C MET A 297 20.12 3.69 -8.41
N SER A 298 19.26 2.81 -7.93
CA SER A 298 19.02 1.50 -8.59
C SER A 298 18.41 1.63 -10.00
N GLY A 299 17.69 2.72 -10.28
CA GLY A 299 17.15 3.01 -11.61
C GLY A 299 18.16 3.63 -12.57
N LEU A 300 19.12 4.42 -12.07
CA LEU A 300 20.06 5.20 -12.86
C LEU A 300 21.43 4.52 -13.03
N TRP A 301 21.92 3.91 -11.95
CA TRP A 301 23.21 3.21 -11.94
C TRP A 301 23.04 1.77 -12.43
N ARG A 302 23.54 1.46 -13.62
CA ARG A 302 23.42 0.15 -14.26
C ARG A 302 24.81 -0.39 -14.62
N PRO A 303 25.54 -1.01 -13.67
CA PRO A 303 26.90 -1.51 -13.89
C PRO A 303 26.96 -2.74 -14.81
N GLN A 304 25.82 -3.28 -15.23
CA GLN A 304 25.68 -4.50 -16.05
C GLN A 304 26.30 -5.74 -15.40
N ILE A 305 26.39 -5.75 -14.08
CA ILE A 305 26.81 -6.90 -13.27
C ILE A 305 25.55 -7.52 -12.70
N ALA A 306 25.38 -8.81 -12.92
CA ALA A 306 24.29 -9.60 -12.34
C ALA A 306 24.86 -10.91 -11.75
N PHE A 307 24.21 -11.39 -10.70
CA PHE A 307 24.52 -12.67 -10.07
C PHE A 307 23.42 -13.67 -10.47
N ASP A 308 23.84 -14.81 -11.00
CA ASP A 308 22.90 -15.89 -11.26
C ASP A 308 22.59 -16.64 -9.96
N VAL A 309 21.30 -16.67 -9.60
CA VAL A 309 20.79 -17.42 -8.45
C VAL A 309 19.65 -18.32 -8.92
N PHE A 310 19.94 -19.59 -9.14
CA PHE A 310 18.97 -20.58 -9.67
C PHE A 310 18.28 -20.12 -10.97
N GLY A 311 19.07 -19.58 -11.91
CA GLY A 311 18.57 -19.07 -13.18
C GLY A 311 17.93 -17.68 -13.11
N THR A 312 17.88 -17.04 -11.91
CA THR A 312 17.43 -15.66 -11.74
C THR A 312 18.61 -14.70 -11.73
N GLN A 313 18.60 -13.72 -12.62
CA GLN A 313 19.66 -12.72 -12.78
C GLN A 313 19.45 -11.54 -11.82
N VAL A 314 20.03 -11.61 -10.62
CA VAL A 314 19.94 -10.52 -9.64
C VAL A 314 20.96 -9.44 -9.98
N ALA A 315 20.48 -8.29 -10.45
CA ALA A 315 21.35 -7.17 -10.81
C ALA A 315 22.00 -6.55 -9.56
N LEU A 316 23.32 -6.23 -9.64
CA LEU A 316 24.10 -5.68 -8.54
C LEU A 316 23.45 -4.42 -7.93
N GLN A 317 22.93 -3.51 -8.77
CA GLN A 317 22.26 -2.29 -8.29
C GLN A 317 21.04 -2.57 -7.42
N ASN A 318 20.28 -3.63 -7.72
CA ASN A 318 19.11 -4.04 -6.92
C ASN A 318 19.56 -4.64 -5.58
N ALA A 319 20.55 -5.51 -5.60
CA ALA A 319 21.12 -6.09 -4.37
C ALA A 319 21.69 -4.99 -3.45
N VAL A 320 22.45 -4.04 -3.99
CA VAL A 320 22.99 -2.90 -3.23
C VAL A 320 21.88 -2.04 -2.65
N ARG A 321 20.84 -1.73 -3.44
CA ARG A 321 19.65 -0.99 -2.96
C ARG A 321 19.03 -1.70 -1.76
N ASP A 322 18.75 -2.99 -1.89
CA ASP A 322 17.99 -3.74 -0.88
C ASP A 322 18.80 -3.90 0.42
N VAL A 323 20.09 -4.21 0.33
CA VAL A 323 20.98 -4.26 1.49
C VAL A 323 21.09 -2.90 2.18
N ALA A 324 21.23 -1.82 1.39
CA ALA A 324 21.32 -0.46 1.93
C ALA A 324 19.99 -0.01 2.58
N LEU A 325 18.83 -0.38 2.02
CA LEU A 325 17.52 -0.11 2.61
C LEU A 325 17.33 -0.86 3.95
N ILE A 326 17.81 -2.08 4.07
CA ILE A 326 17.87 -2.80 5.35
C ILE A 326 18.75 -2.02 6.34
N GLY A 327 19.92 -1.56 5.91
CA GLY A 327 20.79 -0.71 6.72
C GLY A 327 20.10 0.57 7.22
N VAL A 328 19.41 1.29 6.33
CA VAL A 328 18.61 2.48 6.69
C VAL A 328 17.52 2.14 7.70
N THR A 329 16.84 1.01 7.53
CA THR A 329 15.81 0.52 8.46
C THR A 329 16.40 0.31 9.86
N LEU A 330 17.52 -0.39 9.96
CA LEU A 330 18.20 -0.65 11.24
C LEU A 330 18.72 0.64 11.89
N LEU A 331 19.29 1.54 11.10
CA LEU A 331 19.75 2.86 11.60
C LEU A 331 18.58 3.71 12.10
N SER A 332 17.46 3.72 11.38
CA SER A 332 16.24 4.40 11.84
C SER A 332 15.72 3.81 13.16
N LEU A 333 15.72 2.48 13.31
CA LEU A 333 15.32 1.83 14.56
C LEU A 333 16.26 2.19 15.72
N ALA A 334 17.55 2.24 15.48
CA ALA A 334 18.56 2.52 16.51
C ALA A 334 18.59 3.98 16.95
N SER A 335 18.42 4.93 16.01
CA SER A 335 18.61 6.37 16.25
C SER A 335 17.33 7.15 16.58
N THR A 336 16.15 6.57 16.31
CA THR A 336 14.87 7.24 16.59
C THR A 336 14.48 7.10 18.06
N PRO A 337 14.15 8.21 18.76
CA PRO A 337 13.68 8.15 20.14
C PRO A 337 12.45 7.25 20.29
N ARG A 338 12.46 6.37 21.29
CA ARG A 338 11.33 5.45 21.56
C ARG A 338 10.01 6.20 21.78
N ALA A 339 10.07 7.38 22.38
CA ALA A 339 8.88 8.24 22.60
C ALA A 339 8.20 8.65 21.29
N ALA A 340 8.96 8.94 20.21
CA ALA A 340 8.40 9.29 18.91
C ALA A 340 7.64 8.11 18.28
N ARG A 341 8.19 6.90 18.38
CA ARG A 341 7.53 5.67 17.88
C ARG A 341 6.30 5.31 18.71
N ALA A 342 6.40 5.43 20.04
CA ALA A 342 5.27 5.18 20.94
C ALA A 342 4.12 6.16 20.69
N ALA A 343 4.42 7.44 20.42
CA ALA A 343 3.41 8.44 20.08
C ALA A 343 2.69 8.17 18.75
N ASN A 344 3.33 7.41 17.84
CA ASN A 344 2.74 6.93 16.59
C ASN A 344 2.11 5.54 16.71
N ASP A 345 2.07 4.94 17.91
CA ASP A 345 1.63 3.54 18.14
C ASP A 345 2.31 2.57 17.14
N PHE A 346 3.60 2.81 16.86
CA PHE A 346 4.37 2.03 15.90
C PHE A 346 4.45 0.57 16.35
N ASN A 347 4.03 -0.34 15.48
CA ASN A 347 4.15 -1.78 15.67
C ASN A 347 4.36 -2.48 14.32
N TRP A 348 4.77 -3.74 14.36
CA TRP A 348 5.12 -4.51 13.17
C TRP A 348 3.95 -5.23 12.50
N ALA A 349 2.75 -5.24 13.12
CA ALA A 349 1.62 -6.01 12.62
C ALA A 349 1.24 -5.66 11.16
N PRO A 350 1.17 -4.37 10.73
CA PRO A 350 0.83 -4.05 9.34
C PRO A 350 1.85 -4.60 8.33
N ILE A 351 3.15 -4.49 8.62
CA ILE A 351 4.20 -5.01 7.72
C ILE A 351 4.22 -6.54 7.70
N GLN A 352 3.98 -7.19 8.85
CA GLN A 352 3.89 -8.65 8.90
C GLN A 352 2.69 -9.17 8.12
N GLU A 353 1.56 -8.47 8.15
CA GLU A 353 0.38 -8.81 7.37
C GLU A 353 0.68 -8.70 5.88
N VAL A 354 1.16 -7.54 5.43
CA VAL A 354 1.56 -7.32 4.04
C VAL A 354 2.60 -8.36 3.58
N ALA A 355 3.64 -8.61 4.37
CA ALA A 355 4.68 -9.57 4.01
C ALA A 355 4.11 -10.99 3.78
N LYS A 356 3.23 -11.47 4.66
CA LYS A 356 2.65 -12.81 4.52
C LYS A 356 1.67 -12.91 3.34
N LEU A 357 0.87 -11.88 3.10
CA LEU A 357 -0.09 -11.85 2.01
C LEU A 357 0.61 -11.77 0.67
N PHE A 358 1.57 -10.87 0.53
CA PHE A 358 2.30 -10.68 -0.72
C PHE A 358 3.21 -11.85 -1.07
N ALA A 359 3.74 -12.58 -0.10
CA ALA A 359 4.44 -13.83 -0.39
C ALA A 359 3.54 -14.84 -1.14
N GLY A 360 2.29 -15.00 -0.72
CA GLY A 360 1.33 -15.84 -1.44
C GLY A 360 0.90 -15.26 -2.78
N ILE A 361 0.70 -13.94 -2.87
CA ILE A 361 0.33 -13.25 -4.10
C ILE A 361 1.41 -13.45 -5.18
N PHE A 362 2.67 -13.13 -4.89
CA PHE A 362 3.78 -13.24 -5.85
C PHE A 362 4.05 -14.67 -6.29
N VAL A 363 3.82 -15.64 -5.44
CA VAL A 363 3.89 -17.05 -5.84
C VAL A 363 2.72 -17.43 -6.76
N THR A 364 1.50 -17.09 -6.35
CA THR A 364 0.30 -17.56 -7.06
C THR A 364 0.03 -16.83 -8.37
N ILE A 365 0.56 -15.62 -8.57
CA ILE A 365 0.38 -14.81 -9.78
C ILE A 365 1.23 -15.32 -10.97
N VAL A 366 2.30 -16.07 -10.74
CA VAL A 366 3.25 -16.51 -11.78
C VAL A 366 2.60 -17.13 -13.02
N PRO A 367 1.73 -18.14 -12.92
CA PRO A 367 1.07 -18.70 -14.12
C PRO A 367 0.09 -17.70 -14.74
N VAL A 368 -0.53 -16.82 -13.95
CA VAL A 368 -1.46 -15.80 -14.45
C VAL A 368 -0.75 -14.80 -15.35
N ILE A 369 0.39 -14.28 -14.91
CA ILE A 369 1.23 -13.38 -15.71
C ILE A 369 1.63 -14.05 -17.03
N THR A 370 2.04 -15.31 -16.97
CA THR A 370 2.45 -16.07 -18.16
C THR A 370 1.28 -16.26 -19.16
N MET A 371 0.07 -16.54 -18.65
CA MET A 371 -1.14 -16.62 -19.48
C MET A 371 -1.56 -15.27 -20.06
N LEU A 372 -1.44 -14.17 -19.29
CA LEU A 372 -1.77 -12.82 -19.75
C LEU A 372 -0.81 -12.36 -20.87
N ARG A 373 0.49 -12.62 -20.71
CA ARG A 373 1.51 -12.30 -21.74
C ARG A 373 1.32 -13.09 -23.05
N ALA A 374 0.61 -14.22 -23.00
CA ALA A 374 0.23 -14.97 -24.22
C ALA A 374 -0.87 -14.28 -25.03
N GLY A 375 -1.50 -13.22 -24.52
CA GLY A 375 -2.44 -12.38 -25.23
C GLY A 375 -3.66 -13.18 -25.74
N GLU A 376 -3.97 -13.02 -27.02
CA GLU A 376 -5.11 -13.71 -27.67
C GLU A 376 -4.96 -15.24 -27.74
N SER A 377 -3.72 -15.74 -27.69
CA SER A 377 -3.46 -17.20 -27.67
C SER A 377 -3.55 -17.81 -26.28
N GLY A 378 -3.65 -16.99 -25.22
CA GLY A 378 -3.72 -17.43 -23.84
C GLY A 378 -5.13 -17.71 -23.33
N ALA A 379 -5.21 -18.32 -22.15
CA ALA A 379 -6.47 -18.64 -21.49
C ALA A 379 -7.34 -17.41 -21.13
N PHE A 380 -6.76 -16.21 -21.13
CA PHE A 380 -7.43 -14.95 -20.82
C PHE A 380 -7.71 -14.08 -22.05
N ALA A 381 -7.78 -14.67 -23.26
CA ALA A 381 -8.12 -13.95 -24.50
C ALA A 381 -9.39 -13.08 -24.39
N GLY A 382 -10.40 -13.54 -23.63
CA GLY A 382 -11.62 -12.77 -23.38
C GLY A 382 -11.37 -11.44 -22.63
N LEU A 383 -10.37 -11.37 -21.74
CA LEU A 383 -9.98 -10.12 -21.10
C LEU A 383 -9.24 -9.21 -22.07
N VAL A 384 -8.41 -9.78 -22.96
CA VAL A 384 -7.71 -9.03 -24.01
C VAL A 384 -8.72 -8.33 -24.92
N HIS A 385 -9.75 -9.05 -25.38
CA HIS A 385 -10.83 -8.48 -26.21
C HIS A 385 -11.67 -7.44 -25.49
N LEU A 386 -11.79 -7.50 -24.16
CA LEU A 386 -12.53 -6.50 -23.38
C LEU A 386 -11.82 -5.14 -23.39
N VAL A 387 -10.49 -5.13 -23.29
CA VAL A 387 -9.69 -3.91 -23.14
C VAL A 387 -9.06 -3.41 -24.45
N ASN A 388 -9.09 -4.20 -25.52
CA ASN A 388 -8.62 -3.84 -26.84
C ASN A 388 -9.78 -3.66 -27.82
N ASP A 389 -9.52 -2.92 -28.90
CA ASP A 389 -10.46 -2.83 -30.03
C ASP A 389 -10.35 -4.06 -30.96
N SER A 390 -11.21 -4.10 -31.99
CA SER A 390 -11.22 -5.17 -33.01
C SER A 390 -9.94 -5.26 -33.84
N SER A 391 -9.09 -4.23 -33.78
CA SER A 391 -7.78 -4.16 -34.49
C SER A 391 -6.62 -4.53 -33.57
N GLY A 392 -6.91 -4.89 -32.30
CA GLY A 392 -5.92 -5.22 -31.28
C GLY A 392 -5.26 -4.02 -30.59
N HIS A 393 -5.74 -2.79 -30.84
CA HIS A 393 -5.20 -1.62 -30.17
C HIS A 393 -5.81 -1.44 -28.79
N PRO A 394 -5.01 -1.03 -27.78
CA PRO A 394 -5.49 -0.76 -26.43
C PRO A 394 -6.56 0.36 -26.40
N ARG A 395 -7.65 0.12 -25.68
CA ARG A 395 -8.64 1.15 -25.36
C ARG A 395 -8.32 1.68 -23.97
N ASP A 396 -7.61 2.80 -23.89
CA ASP A 396 -7.06 3.35 -22.64
C ASP A 396 -8.13 3.55 -21.56
N ILE A 397 -9.30 4.06 -21.95
CA ILE A 397 -10.45 4.22 -21.05
C ILE A 397 -10.91 2.87 -20.45
N MET A 398 -10.84 1.77 -21.21
CA MET A 398 -11.20 0.44 -20.72
C MET A 398 -10.14 -0.09 -19.75
N TYR A 399 -8.85 0.17 -20.02
CA TYR A 399 -7.77 -0.15 -19.08
C TYR A 399 -7.94 0.63 -17.76
N PHE A 400 -8.28 1.92 -17.82
CA PHE A 400 -8.54 2.73 -16.63
C PHE A 400 -9.68 2.14 -15.77
N TRP A 401 -10.83 1.85 -16.40
CA TRP A 401 -11.98 1.35 -15.68
C TRP A 401 -11.83 -0.10 -15.22
N ALA A 402 -11.32 -0.99 -16.06
CA ALA A 402 -11.15 -2.39 -15.70
C ALA A 402 -10.13 -2.55 -14.56
N THR A 403 -8.99 -1.86 -14.66
CA THR A 403 -7.99 -1.82 -13.59
C THR A 403 -8.59 -1.21 -12.32
N GLY A 404 -9.27 -0.09 -12.44
CA GLY A 404 -9.83 0.62 -11.30
C GLY A 404 -10.96 -0.14 -10.59
N LEU A 405 -11.86 -0.76 -11.34
CA LEU A 405 -12.90 -1.58 -10.76
C LEU A 405 -12.33 -2.77 -10.00
N LEU A 406 -11.33 -3.44 -10.56
CA LEU A 406 -10.68 -4.54 -9.89
C LEU A 406 -9.93 -4.06 -8.63
N SER A 407 -9.19 -2.95 -8.71
CA SER A 407 -8.49 -2.32 -7.60
C SER A 407 -9.43 -1.85 -6.48
N SER A 408 -10.68 -1.55 -6.79
CA SER A 408 -11.67 -1.15 -5.78
C SER A 408 -12.01 -2.27 -4.79
N PHE A 409 -11.92 -3.53 -5.21
CA PHE A 409 -12.33 -4.69 -4.41
C PHE A 409 -11.18 -5.65 -4.08
N LEU A 410 -10.07 -5.54 -4.82
CA LEU A 410 -8.85 -6.29 -4.59
C LEU A 410 -7.72 -5.31 -4.27
N ASP A 411 -6.62 -5.81 -3.72
CA ASP A 411 -5.43 -4.99 -3.50
C ASP A 411 -4.93 -4.39 -4.83
N ASN A 412 -4.56 -3.11 -4.80
CA ASN A 412 -4.18 -2.36 -6.00
C ASN A 412 -2.88 -2.86 -6.66
N ALA A 413 -1.96 -3.42 -5.89
CA ALA A 413 -0.66 -3.86 -6.40
C ALA A 413 -0.76 -5.09 -7.32
N PRO A 414 -1.39 -6.22 -6.92
CA PRO A 414 -1.59 -7.34 -7.85
C PRO A 414 -2.48 -6.97 -9.04
N THR A 415 -3.45 -6.08 -8.84
CA THR A 415 -4.30 -5.57 -9.92
C THR A 415 -3.47 -4.86 -10.99
N TYR A 416 -2.54 -4.00 -10.59
CA TYR A 416 -1.62 -3.34 -11.50
C TYR A 416 -0.82 -4.34 -12.32
N LEU A 417 -0.21 -5.36 -11.69
CA LEU A 417 0.57 -6.38 -12.39
C LEU A 417 -0.26 -7.15 -13.42
N VAL A 418 -1.51 -7.47 -13.09
CA VAL A 418 -2.43 -8.13 -14.02
C VAL A 418 -2.61 -7.30 -15.29
N PHE A 419 -2.96 -6.01 -15.17
CA PHE A 419 -3.23 -5.17 -16.33
C PHE A 419 -1.97 -4.71 -17.04
N PHE A 420 -0.85 -4.52 -16.33
CA PHE A 420 0.47 -4.27 -16.92
C PHE A 420 0.86 -5.42 -17.87
N ASN A 421 0.70 -6.66 -17.41
CA ASN A 421 1.02 -7.84 -18.21
C ASN A 421 -0.03 -8.12 -19.30
N LEU A 422 -1.30 -7.79 -19.06
CA LEU A 422 -2.35 -7.84 -20.08
C LEU A 422 -2.08 -6.88 -21.25
N ALA A 423 -1.45 -5.73 -20.96
CA ALA A 423 -1.00 -4.75 -21.95
C ALA A 423 0.34 -5.10 -22.62
N GLY A 424 0.80 -6.35 -22.49
CA GLY A 424 2.03 -6.89 -23.10
C GLY A 424 3.20 -7.06 -22.15
N GLY A 425 3.23 -6.38 -20.98
CA GLY A 425 4.24 -6.58 -19.93
C GLY A 425 5.64 -6.06 -20.28
N ASP A 426 5.82 -5.32 -21.40
CA ASP A 426 7.07 -4.69 -21.75
C ASP A 426 7.09 -3.21 -21.34
N ALA A 427 7.88 -2.90 -20.31
CA ALA A 427 7.95 -1.54 -19.77
C ALA A 427 8.41 -0.50 -20.79
N GLN A 428 9.34 -0.88 -21.70
CA GLN A 428 9.85 0.07 -22.70
C GLN A 428 8.76 0.46 -23.70
N THR A 429 8.02 -0.50 -24.22
CA THR A 429 6.88 -0.28 -25.11
C THR A 429 5.78 0.51 -24.39
N LEU A 430 5.44 0.13 -23.16
CA LEU A 430 4.41 0.80 -22.37
C LEU A 430 4.79 2.22 -21.97
N MET A 431 6.07 2.53 -21.77
CA MET A 431 6.52 3.91 -21.49
C MET A 431 6.54 4.80 -22.73
N THR A 432 6.52 4.25 -23.93
CA THR A 432 6.64 4.98 -25.21
C THR A 432 5.34 4.96 -26.00
N THR A 433 5.10 3.95 -26.80
CA THR A 433 3.90 3.84 -27.65
C THR A 433 2.63 3.56 -26.85
N GLY A 434 2.73 2.85 -25.72
CA GLY A 434 1.63 2.56 -24.79
C GLY A 434 1.54 3.53 -23.61
N ALA A 435 2.09 4.75 -23.72
CA ALA A 435 2.18 5.66 -22.58
C ALA A 435 0.84 6.02 -21.95
N THR A 436 -0.21 6.23 -22.75
CA THR A 436 -1.55 6.51 -22.26
C THR A 436 -2.17 5.28 -21.58
N THR A 437 -1.95 4.09 -22.17
CA THR A 437 -2.40 2.82 -21.56
C THR A 437 -1.75 2.58 -20.20
N LEU A 438 -0.44 2.76 -20.08
CA LEU A 438 0.27 2.62 -18.80
C LEU A 438 -0.19 3.66 -17.78
N ALA A 439 -0.46 4.90 -18.22
CA ALA A 439 -1.00 5.95 -17.36
C ALA A 439 -2.42 5.59 -16.88
N ALA A 440 -3.26 5.06 -17.75
CA ALA A 440 -4.61 4.58 -17.45
C ALA A 440 -4.60 3.44 -16.42
N ILE A 441 -3.72 2.44 -16.60
CA ILE A 441 -3.52 1.34 -15.65
C ILE A 441 -3.05 1.88 -14.29
N SER A 442 -2.04 2.77 -14.30
CA SER A 442 -1.47 3.35 -13.09
C SER A 442 -2.49 4.19 -12.32
N ALA A 443 -3.22 5.06 -13.02
CA ALA A 443 -4.27 5.89 -12.44
C ALA A 443 -5.43 5.04 -11.92
N GLY A 444 -5.90 4.08 -12.70
CA GLY A 444 -6.97 3.15 -12.30
C GLY A 444 -6.61 2.38 -11.02
N ALA A 445 -5.41 1.78 -10.98
CA ALA A 445 -4.94 1.03 -9.83
C ALA A 445 -4.85 1.89 -8.56
N VAL A 446 -4.23 3.09 -8.66
CA VAL A 446 -3.97 3.94 -7.49
C VAL A 446 -5.22 4.71 -7.06
N PHE A 447 -5.93 5.37 -7.99
CA PHE A 447 -7.04 6.25 -7.63
C PHE A 447 -8.26 5.46 -7.15
N MET A 448 -8.62 4.40 -7.86
CA MET A 448 -9.84 3.65 -7.53
C MET A 448 -9.65 2.67 -6.36
N GLY A 449 -8.42 2.43 -5.88
CA GLY A 449 -8.17 1.83 -4.58
C GLY A 449 -8.86 2.57 -3.42
N ALA A 450 -9.17 3.86 -3.62
CA ALA A 450 -9.93 4.67 -2.67
C ALA A 450 -11.42 4.29 -2.56
N ASN A 451 -11.98 3.54 -3.51
CA ASN A 451 -13.42 3.28 -3.56
C ASN A 451 -13.93 2.41 -2.41
N THR A 452 -13.08 1.59 -1.81
CA THR A 452 -13.44 0.74 -0.67
C THR A 452 -12.35 0.74 0.41
N TYR A 453 -12.68 0.18 1.57
CA TYR A 453 -11.68 0.00 2.63
C TYR A 453 -10.63 -1.08 2.31
N ILE A 454 -10.94 -2.03 1.42
CA ILE A 454 -10.09 -3.17 1.07
C ILE A 454 -9.25 -2.93 -0.20
N GLY A 455 -9.55 -1.88 -0.97
CA GLY A 455 -8.84 -1.60 -2.22
C GLY A 455 -7.38 -1.13 -2.04
N ASN A 456 -7.01 -0.69 -0.83
CA ASN A 456 -5.62 -0.38 -0.48
C ASN A 456 -5.41 -0.54 1.03
N ALA A 457 -4.31 -1.15 1.46
CA ALA A 457 -3.99 -1.43 2.87
C ALA A 457 -4.10 -0.21 3.81
N PRO A 458 -3.61 1.00 3.47
CA PRO A 458 -3.74 2.17 4.33
C PRO A 458 -5.19 2.59 4.60
N ASN A 459 -6.16 2.26 3.74
CA ASN A 459 -7.57 2.62 3.96
C ASN A 459 -8.11 1.99 5.24
N PHE A 460 -7.86 0.68 5.38
CA PHE A 460 -8.31 -0.06 6.56
C PHE A 460 -7.59 0.39 7.83
N MET A 461 -6.29 0.67 7.75
CA MET A 461 -5.49 1.19 8.85
C MET A 461 -6.02 2.56 9.33
N VAL A 462 -6.29 3.49 8.42
CA VAL A 462 -6.86 4.81 8.73
C VAL A 462 -8.22 4.68 9.41
N LYS A 463 -9.10 3.82 8.87
CA LYS A 463 -10.40 3.51 9.48
C LYS A 463 -10.24 2.99 10.90
N ALA A 464 -9.35 2.01 11.13
CA ALA A 464 -9.14 1.41 12.44
C ALA A 464 -8.60 2.44 13.46
N ILE A 465 -7.66 3.28 13.06
CA ILE A 465 -7.14 4.37 13.91
C ILE A 465 -8.24 5.38 14.24
N ALA A 466 -9.07 5.77 13.28
CA ALA A 466 -10.17 6.70 13.52
C ALA A 466 -11.20 6.10 14.49
N GLN A 467 -11.58 4.83 14.33
CA GLN A 467 -12.48 4.13 15.23
C GLN A 467 -11.92 3.99 16.65
N SER A 468 -10.63 3.71 16.80
CA SER A 468 -9.98 3.64 18.13
C SER A 468 -9.97 4.99 18.85
N ARG A 469 -10.12 6.10 18.12
CA ARG A 469 -10.27 7.46 18.64
C ARG A 469 -11.73 7.92 18.77
N GLY A 470 -12.70 7.01 18.63
CA GLY A 470 -14.13 7.28 18.82
C GLY A 470 -14.86 7.89 17.62
N VAL A 471 -14.24 7.96 16.44
CA VAL A 471 -14.90 8.40 15.21
C VAL A 471 -15.79 7.27 14.68
N PRO A 472 -17.13 7.48 14.55
CA PRO A 472 -18.06 6.45 14.07
C PRO A 472 -17.94 6.29 12.56
N MET A 473 -16.89 5.59 12.10
CA MET A 473 -16.63 5.38 10.67
C MET A 473 -17.76 4.59 9.99
N PRO A 474 -18.10 4.92 8.73
CA PRO A 474 -19.12 4.23 7.98
C PRO A 474 -18.86 2.73 7.87
N SER A 475 -19.95 1.94 7.80
CA SER A 475 -19.85 0.54 7.39
C SER A 475 -19.29 0.43 5.96
N PHE A 476 -18.92 -0.78 5.53
CA PHE A 476 -18.39 -1.00 4.18
C PHE A 476 -19.32 -0.44 3.09
N PHE A 477 -20.62 -0.77 3.14
CA PHE A 477 -21.59 -0.28 2.15
C PHE A 477 -21.90 1.21 2.27
N ALA A 478 -21.89 1.75 3.48
CA ALA A 478 -22.06 3.19 3.67
C ALA A 478 -20.84 3.99 3.16
N TYR A 479 -19.64 3.41 3.24
CA TYR A 479 -18.45 4.00 2.64
C TYR A 479 -18.50 3.95 1.10
N LEU A 480 -19.02 2.85 0.51
CA LEU A 480 -19.32 2.79 -0.93
C LEU A 480 -20.30 3.89 -1.37
N GLY A 481 -21.24 4.27 -0.50
CA GLY A 481 -22.10 5.44 -0.76
C GLY A 481 -21.30 6.74 -0.86
N TRP A 482 -20.30 6.94 0.00
CA TRP A 482 -19.40 8.10 -0.08
C TRP A 482 -18.56 8.10 -1.36
N SER A 483 -17.90 6.98 -1.66
CA SER A 483 -17.07 6.87 -2.87
C SER A 483 -17.92 6.95 -4.16
N GLY A 484 -19.10 6.32 -4.17
CA GLY A 484 -20.03 6.42 -5.29
C GLY A 484 -20.54 7.84 -5.55
N ALA A 485 -20.80 8.61 -4.49
CA ALA A 485 -21.27 9.99 -4.64
C ALA A 485 -20.15 10.98 -5.02
N VAL A 486 -18.92 10.77 -4.56
CA VAL A 486 -17.80 11.71 -4.71
C VAL A 486 -16.82 11.25 -5.79
N LEU A 487 -16.32 10.01 -5.68
CA LEU A 487 -15.24 9.53 -6.55
C LEU A 487 -15.75 9.07 -7.91
N LEU A 488 -16.89 8.38 -7.99
CA LEU A 488 -17.36 7.84 -9.26
C LEU A 488 -17.62 8.92 -10.31
N PRO A 489 -18.34 10.03 -10.01
CA PRO A 489 -18.50 11.13 -10.96
C PRO A 489 -17.16 11.76 -11.36
N LEU A 490 -16.25 11.92 -10.40
CA LEU A 490 -14.92 12.47 -10.65
C LEU A 490 -14.10 11.57 -11.57
N PHE A 491 -14.14 10.25 -11.37
CA PHE A 491 -13.44 9.30 -12.24
C PHE A 491 -14.03 9.17 -13.63
N ILE A 492 -15.37 9.38 -13.81
CA ILE A 492 -15.97 9.48 -15.14
C ILE A 492 -15.36 10.66 -15.89
N VAL A 493 -15.28 11.83 -15.25
CA VAL A 493 -14.68 13.03 -15.86
C VAL A 493 -13.17 12.82 -16.10
N THR A 494 -12.46 12.21 -15.14
CA THR A 494 -11.01 11.89 -15.28
C THR A 494 -10.75 10.96 -16.45
N GLY A 495 -11.54 9.89 -16.57
CA GLY A 495 -11.41 8.94 -17.68
C GLY A 495 -11.66 9.59 -19.03
N TRP A 496 -12.65 10.49 -19.13
CA TRP A 496 -12.95 11.21 -20.37
C TRP A 496 -11.90 12.26 -20.73
N LEU A 497 -11.26 12.92 -19.74
CA LEU A 497 -10.29 13.98 -19.98
C LEU A 497 -8.90 13.46 -20.32
N PHE A 498 -8.51 12.31 -19.78
CA PHE A 498 -7.11 11.86 -19.81
C PHE A 498 -6.89 10.53 -20.51
N PHE A 499 -7.94 9.72 -20.68
CA PHE A 499 -7.87 8.35 -21.21
C PHE A 499 -9.01 8.09 -22.21
#